data_52cd47d7bbe223813fc813604554cdc5
#
_entry.id   52cd47d7bbe223813fc813604554cdc5
#
_cell.length_a   1.000
_cell.length_b   1.000
_cell.length_c   1.000
_cell.angle_alpha   90.00
_cell.angle_beta   90.00
_cell.angle_gamma   90.00
#
_symmetry.space_group_name_H-M   'P 1'
#
loop_
_entity.id
_entity.type
_entity.pdbx_description
1 polymer ?
#
loop_
_entity_poly.entity_id
_entity_poly.type
_entity_poly.pdbx_seq_one_letter_code
_entity_poly.pdbx_strand_id
1 'polypeptide(L)'
;MLNLFAVVVERDFVTIEWASFIAGLASNPILVVVTLLNIGVIVVNGATDAPNAIATVVSTRAMKPKPAIVMAAVCNFLGLLVVSLFTAAVAHTIFNMVDFGGDSQQSLIALMAAMVAIIVWGTVAWYFGIPTSQSHSLIAGLTGAAIALQGSFDAINGAEWIKVVYGILLSTLLGFFLGWLNSKALGRVCRNMDRKKTSRFFRWAQVASGAGVAFMHGAQDGQKFMGVLLLVICLSNGRENASGVGMPVWLLLLCSLVIGIG
;
A
#
# COMPACT_ATOMS: atom_id res chain seq x y z
N MET A 1 20.79 -3.15 -19.04
CA MET A 1 19.49 -3.25 -18.34
C MET A 1 19.24 -4.62 -17.67
N LEU A 2 19.59 -5.73 -18.31
CA LEU A 2 19.46 -7.07 -17.69
C LEU A 2 20.33 -7.26 -16.43
N ASN A 3 21.51 -6.66 -16.34
CA ASN A 3 22.38 -6.75 -15.18
C ASN A 3 21.87 -6.00 -13.91
N LEU A 4 21.01 -5.01 -14.07
CA LEU A 4 20.42 -4.30 -12.93
C LEU A 4 19.36 -5.18 -12.23
N PHE A 5 18.62 -5.97 -13.00
CA PHE A 5 17.69 -6.99 -12.46
C PHE A 5 18.45 -8.10 -11.71
N ALA A 6 19.60 -8.54 -12.20
CA ALA A 6 20.44 -9.53 -11.54
C ALA A 6 21.01 -9.02 -10.22
N VAL A 7 21.46 -7.77 -10.14
CA VAL A 7 22.06 -7.18 -8.92
C VAL A 7 21.04 -7.00 -7.79
N VAL A 8 19.75 -6.83 -8.10
CA VAL A 8 18.68 -6.75 -7.08
C VAL A 8 18.25 -8.15 -6.61
N VAL A 9 18.49 -9.19 -7.41
CA VAL A 9 18.11 -10.59 -7.13
C VAL A 9 19.23 -11.37 -6.41
N GLU A 10 20.48 -10.93 -6.49
CA GLU A 10 21.67 -11.64 -5.95
C GLU A 10 22.09 -11.20 -4.53
N ARG A 11 21.21 -10.79 -3.66
CA ARG A 11 21.48 -10.88 -2.23
C ARG A 11 21.01 -12.25 -1.76
N ASP A 12 21.74 -12.90 -0.87
CA ASP A 12 21.48 -14.20 -0.24
C ASP A 12 20.12 -14.27 0.51
N PHE A 13 19.03 -13.89 -0.16
CA PHE A 13 17.69 -13.96 0.35
C PHE A 13 17.09 -15.31 -0.03
N VAL A 14 16.44 -15.96 0.92
CA VAL A 14 15.59 -17.10 0.63
C VAL A 14 14.45 -16.61 -0.25
N THR A 15 14.52 -16.95 -1.53
CA THR A 15 13.44 -16.65 -2.49
C THR A 15 12.30 -17.63 -2.27
N ILE A 16 11.10 -17.10 -2.00
CA ILE A 16 9.88 -17.92 -1.98
C ILE A 16 9.50 -18.20 -3.42
N GLU A 17 9.64 -19.45 -3.84
CA GLU A 17 9.28 -19.85 -5.19
C GLU A 17 7.76 -19.84 -5.38
N TRP A 18 7.31 -19.40 -6.55
CA TRP A 18 5.90 -19.45 -6.93
C TRP A 18 5.30 -20.86 -6.79
N ALA A 19 6.06 -21.89 -7.19
CA ALA A 19 5.62 -23.27 -7.11
C ALA A 19 5.33 -23.73 -5.67
N SER A 20 6.16 -23.33 -4.70
CA SER A 20 5.95 -23.65 -3.28
C SER A 20 4.70 -22.97 -2.72
N PHE A 21 4.44 -21.73 -3.12
CA PHE A 21 3.23 -21.02 -2.73
C PHE A 21 1.96 -21.68 -3.29
N ILE A 22 1.95 -22.06 -4.56
CA ILE A 22 0.82 -22.77 -5.19
C ILE A 22 0.59 -24.15 -4.53
N ALA A 23 1.66 -24.88 -4.21
CA ALA A 23 1.54 -26.15 -3.48
C ALA A 23 0.95 -25.91 -2.07
N GLY A 24 1.34 -24.84 -1.39
CA GLY A 24 0.76 -24.42 -0.12
C GLY A 24 -0.72 -24.11 -0.22
N LEU A 25 -1.15 -23.38 -1.25
CA LEU A 25 -2.58 -23.11 -1.51
C LEU A 25 -3.39 -24.40 -1.74
N ALA A 26 -2.82 -25.39 -2.42
CA ALA A 26 -3.49 -26.67 -2.67
C ALA A 26 -3.65 -27.50 -1.39
N SER A 27 -2.73 -27.37 -0.44
CA SER A 27 -2.70 -28.17 0.80
C SER A 27 -3.38 -27.51 2.01
N ASN A 28 -3.51 -26.18 2.03
CA ASN A 28 -4.03 -25.44 3.18
C ASN A 28 -5.20 -24.51 2.78
N PRO A 29 -6.45 -24.88 3.07
CA PRO A 29 -7.62 -24.05 2.77
C PRO A 29 -7.61 -22.68 3.45
N ILE A 30 -7.03 -22.56 4.65
CA ILE A 30 -6.93 -21.30 5.39
C ILE A 30 -6.02 -20.33 4.61
N LEU A 31 -4.91 -20.84 4.06
CA LEU A 31 -4.01 -20.04 3.23
C LEU A 31 -4.73 -19.46 2.00
N VAL A 32 -5.60 -20.23 1.37
CA VAL A 32 -6.43 -19.76 0.24
C VAL A 32 -7.32 -18.60 0.68
N VAL A 33 -8.05 -18.77 1.78
CA VAL A 33 -9.00 -17.76 2.27
C VAL A 33 -8.27 -16.48 2.65
N VAL A 34 -7.16 -16.54 3.39
CA VAL A 34 -6.38 -15.38 3.79
C VAL A 34 -5.79 -14.66 2.58
N THR A 35 -5.30 -15.39 1.59
CA THR A 35 -4.78 -14.83 0.34
C THR A 35 -5.87 -14.08 -0.43
N LEU A 36 -7.06 -14.67 -0.57
CA LEU A 36 -8.19 -14.04 -1.23
C LEU A 36 -8.67 -12.80 -0.47
N LEU A 37 -8.72 -12.84 0.85
CA LEU A 37 -9.05 -11.69 1.68
C LEU A 37 -8.02 -10.58 1.52
N ASN A 38 -6.73 -10.90 1.49
CA ASN A 38 -5.68 -9.90 1.25
C ASN A 38 -5.85 -9.23 -0.13
N ILE A 39 -6.08 -10.02 -1.18
CA ILE A 39 -6.41 -9.49 -2.50
C ILE A 39 -7.66 -8.59 -2.43
N GLY A 40 -8.69 -9.00 -1.70
CA GLY A 40 -9.88 -8.20 -1.46
C GLY A 40 -9.59 -6.86 -0.79
N VAL A 41 -8.72 -6.85 0.22
CA VAL A 41 -8.28 -5.60 0.89
C VAL A 41 -7.57 -4.67 -0.11
N ILE A 42 -6.70 -5.20 -0.98
CA ILE A 42 -6.00 -4.40 -2.01
C ILE A 42 -7.01 -3.78 -2.98
N VAL A 43 -8.01 -4.54 -3.42
CA VAL A 43 -9.07 -4.04 -4.32
C VAL A 43 -9.91 -2.97 -3.62
N VAL A 44 -10.31 -3.18 -2.37
CA VAL A 44 -11.06 -2.18 -1.59
C VAL A 44 -10.22 -0.90 -1.42
N ASN A 45 -8.93 -1.01 -1.14
CA ASN A 45 -8.03 0.13 -1.06
C ASN A 45 -7.96 0.91 -2.39
N GLY A 46 -7.76 0.22 -3.50
CA GLY A 46 -7.78 0.85 -4.82
C GLY A 46 -9.11 1.58 -5.10
N ALA A 47 -10.24 0.93 -4.82
CA ALA A 47 -11.57 1.49 -5.07
C ALA A 47 -11.92 2.70 -4.17
N THR A 48 -11.42 2.74 -2.93
CA THR A 48 -11.77 3.79 -1.94
C THR A 48 -10.77 4.92 -1.86
N ASP A 49 -9.48 4.63 -1.97
CA ASP A 49 -8.40 5.60 -1.76
C ASP A 49 -7.83 6.19 -3.06
N ALA A 50 -7.70 5.40 -4.13
CA ALA A 50 -7.19 5.88 -5.41
C ALA A 50 -8.01 7.03 -6.03
N PRO A 51 -9.36 7.11 -5.90
CA PRO A 51 -10.13 8.26 -6.36
C PRO A 51 -9.67 9.60 -5.79
N ASN A 52 -9.09 9.62 -4.58
CA ASN A 52 -8.57 10.84 -3.96
C ASN A 52 -7.44 11.47 -4.78
N ALA A 53 -6.63 10.66 -5.45
CA ALA A 53 -5.54 11.12 -6.31
C ALA A 53 -6.02 11.92 -7.54
N ILE A 54 -7.20 11.58 -8.07
CA ILE A 54 -7.75 12.21 -9.28
C ILE A 54 -8.92 13.15 -8.99
N ALA A 55 -9.36 13.28 -7.73
CA ALA A 55 -10.51 14.09 -7.36
C ALA A 55 -10.40 15.53 -7.88
N THR A 56 -9.26 16.19 -7.71
CA THR A 56 -9.02 17.55 -8.18
C THR A 56 -8.93 17.63 -9.70
N VAL A 57 -8.37 16.63 -10.37
CA VAL A 57 -8.24 16.55 -11.83
C VAL A 57 -9.63 16.49 -12.49
N VAL A 58 -10.54 15.71 -11.89
CA VAL A 58 -11.91 15.53 -12.38
C VAL A 58 -12.81 16.72 -12.03
N SER A 59 -12.76 17.19 -10.78
CA SER A 59 -13.60 18.29 -10.29
C SER A 59 -13.33 19.60 -11.01
N THR A 60 -12.07 19.90 -11.34
CA THR A 60 -11.68 21.08 -12.13
C THR A 60 -11.85 20.89 -13.64
N ARG A 61 -12.32 19.71 -14.07
CA ARG A 61 -12.45 19.35 -15.50
C ARG A 61 -11.13 19.42 -16.28
N ALA A 62 -10.00 19.22 -15.60
CA ALA A 62 -8.70 19.15 -16.28
C ALA A 62 -8.63 17.92 -17.18
N MET A 63 -9.28 16.81 -16.77
CA MET A 63 -9.45 15.58 -17.55
C MET A 63 -10.85 15.00 -17.32
N LYS A 64 -11.37 14.23 -18.29
CA LYS A 64 -12.62 13.49 -18.13
C LYS A 64 -12.44 12.33 -17.14
N PRO A 65 -13.51 11.90 -16.41
CA PRO A 65 -13.38 10.83 -15.39
C PRO A 65 -12.76 9.53 -15.92
N LYS A 66 -13.23 8.99 -17.04
CA LYS A 66 -12.70 7.72 -17.58
C LYS A 66 -11.19 7.72 -17.85
N PRO A 67 -10.64 8.70 -18.62
CA PRO A 67 -9.17 8.78 -18.78
C PRO A 67 -8.42 9.01 -17.45
N ALA A 68 -9.01 9.75 -16.50
CA ALA A 68 -8.39 9.99 -15.20
C ALA A 68 -8.28 8.70 -14.38
N ILE A 69 -9.30 7.84 -14.41
CA ILE A 69 -9.28 6.51 -13.77
C ILE A 69 -8.20 5.64 -14.41
N VAL A 70 -8.13 5.56 -15.74
CA VAL A 70 -7.10 4.78 -16.44
C VAL A 70 -5.69 5.30 -16.09
N MET A 71 -5.51 6.61 -16.04
CA MET A 71 -4.24 7.21 -15.62
C MET A 71 -3.90 6.80 -14.18
N ALA A 72 -4.85 6.87 -13.24
CA ALA A 72 -4.61 6.47 -11.86
C ALA A 72 -4.25 4.99 -11.75
N ALA A 73 -4.98 4.10 -12.45
CA ALA A 73 -4.70 2.67 -12.48
C ALA A 73 -3.28 2.36 -12.97
N VAL A 74 -2.88 2.95 -14.09
CA VAL A 74 -1.53 2.78 -14.64
C VAL A 74 -0.46 3.35 -13.71
N CYS A 75 -0.72 4.52 -13.11
CA CYS A 75 0.23 5.14 -12.19
C CYS A 75 0.35 4.34 -10.88
N ASN A 76 -0.73 3.80 -10.33
CA ASN A 76 -0.71 2.91 -9.16
C ASN A 76 0.12 1.64 -9.44
N PHE A 77 -0.13 0.99 -10.57
CA PHE A 77 0.65 -0.17 -11.00
C PHE A 77 2.15 0.16 -11.10
N LEU A 78 2.48 1.22 -11.82
CA LEU A 78 3.88 1.64 -12.02
C LEU A 78 4.52 2.10 -10.70
N GLY A 79 3.77 2.75 -9.81
CA GLY A 79 4.25 3.22 -8.52
C GLY A 79 4.75 2.06 -7.66
N LEU A 80 3.92 1.05 -7.46
CA LEU A 80 4.33 -0.14 -6.72
C LEU A 80 5.48 -0.86 -7.40
N LEU A 81 5.37 -1.13 -8.70
CA LEU A 81 6.38 -1.86 -9.44
C LEU A 81 7.74 -1.17 -9.38
N VAL A 82 7.81 0.12 -9.75
CA VAL A 82 9.07 0.85 -9.86
C VAL A 82 9.71 1.06 -8.50
N VAL A 83 8.95 1.56 -7.49
CA VAL A 83 9.53 1.88 -6.19
C VAL A 83 9.98 0.62 -5.45
N SER A 84 9.25 -0.49 -5.57
CA SER A 84 9.64 -1.75 -4.92
C SER A 84 10.88 -2.40 -5.52
N LEU A 85 11.26 -2.06 -6.75
CA LEU A 85 12.58 -2.47 -7.31
C LEU A 85 13.76 -1.79 -6.61
N PHE A 86 13.54 -0.61 -6.01
CA PHE A 86 14.59 0.13 -5.31
C PHE A 86 14.54 -0.10 -3.79
N THR A 87 13.35 -0.21 -3.23
CA THR A 87 13.16 -0.37 -1.78
C THR A 87 11.83 -1.06 -1.46
N ALA A 88 11.88 -1.97 -0.51
CA ALA A 88 10.70 -2.63 0.07
C ALA A 88 10.52 -2.25 1.56
N ALA A 89 11.06 -1.11 1.98
CA ALA A 89 11.11 -0.72 3.39
C ALA A 89 9.73 -0.68 4.05
N VAL A 90 8.70 -0.19 3.33
CA VAL A 90 7.33 -0.13 3.85
C VAL A 90 6.76 -1.54 4.05
N ALA A 91 6.99 -2.46 3.10
CA ALA A 91 6.55 -3.85 3.22
C ALA A 91 7.21 -4.54 4.42
N HIS A 92 8.51 -4.34 4.64
CA HIS A 92 9.21 -4.88 5.80
C HIS A 92 8.73 -4.27 7.12
N THR A 93 8.40 -2.98 7.17
CA THR A 93 7.81 -2.36 8.37
C THR A 93 6.48 -3.02 8.73
N ILE A 94 5.59 -3.22 7.76
CA ILE A 94 4.30 -3.88 8.01
C ILE A 94 4.50 -5.35 8.44
N PHE A 95 5.40 -6.07 7.77
CA PHE A 95 5.73 -7.45 8.14
C PHE A 95 6.22 -7.58 9.59
N ASN A 96 7.13 -6.69 10.01
CA ASN A 96 7.77 -6.75 11.32
C ASN A 96 6.99 -6.02 12.44
N MET A 97 5.83 -5.45 12.12
CA MET A 97 5.07 -4.60 13.04
C MET A 97 4.44 -5.39 14.20
N VAL A 98 4.05 -6.62 13.93
CA VAL A 98 3.36 -7.50 14.86
C VAL A 98 3.97 -8.89 14.85
N ASP A 99 3.93 -9.54 15.99
CA ASP A 99 4.24 -10.94 16.18
C ASP A 99 2.94 -11.69 16.50
N PHE A 100 2.64 -12.73 15.74
CA PHE A 100 1.46 -13.57 15.96
C PHE A 100 1.76 -14.81 16.82
N GLY A 101 3.02 -15.03 17.23
CA GLY A 101 3.43 -16.22 17.99
C GLY A 101 3.73 -17.43 17.09
N GLY A 102 4.16 -18.52 17.71
CA GLY A 102 4.73 -19.67 17.02
C GLY A 102 3.76 -20.64 16.33
N ASP A 103 2.44 -20.52 16.52
CA ASP A 103 1.45 -21.41 15.86
C ASP A 103 1.00 -20.80 14.52
N SER A 104 1.50 -21.36 13.43
CA SER A 104 1.20 -20.93 12.07
C SER A 104 -0.30 -20.92 11.75
N GLN A 105 -1.07 -21.90 12.22
CA GLN A 105 -2.50 -22.01 11.93
C GLN A 105 -3.29 -20.92 12.67
N GLN A 106 -2.99 -20.70 13.95
CA GLN A 106 -3.64 -19.66 14.73
C GLN A 106 -3.27 -18.28 14.22
N SER A 107 -2.01 -18.06 13.83
CA SER A 107 -1.53 -16.83 13.23
C SER A 107 -2.25 -16.50 11.92
N LEU A 108 -2.46 -17.49 11.04
CA LEU A 108 -3.24 -17.32 9.81
C LEU A 108 -4.71 -16.98 10.09
N ILE A 109 -5.33 -17.60 11.11
CA ILE A 109 -6.70 -17.32 11.51
C ILE A 109 -6.81 -15.87 12.07
N ALA A 110 -5.87 -15.45 12.90
CA ALA A 110 -5.83 -14.07 13.41
C ALA A 110 -5.65 -13.04 12.27
N LEU A 111 -4.78 -13.35 11.32
CA LEU A 111 -4.58 -12.51 10.14
C LEU A 111 -5.84 -12.46 9.26
N MET A 112 -6.54 -13.58 9.11
CA MET A 112 -7.84 -13.63 8.43
C MET A 112 -8.87 -12.73 9.12
N ALA A 113 -8.96 -12.76 10.44
CA ALA A 113 -9.86 -11.88 11.21
C ALA A 113 -9.49 -10.39 11.01
N ALA A 114 -8.19 -10.06 10.99
CA ALA A 114 -7.73 -8.71 10.66
C ALA A 114 -8.19 -8.27 9.27
N MET A 115 -8.00 -9.11 8.25
CA MET A 115 -8.41 -8.78 6.87
C MET A 115 -9.92 -8.55 6.75
N VAL A 116 -10.73 -9.40 7.38
CA VAL A 116 -12.19 -9.24 7.43
C VAL A 116 -12.56 -7.91 8.09
N ALA A 117 -11.95 -7.58 9.22
CA ALA A 117 -12.21 -6.33 9.93
C ALA A 117 -11.87 -5.10 9.06
N ILE A 118 -10.76 -5.14 8.33
CA ILE A 118 -10.32 -4.06 7.43
C ILE A 118 -11.32 -3.89 6.27
N ILE A 119 -11.74 -4.98 5.63
CA ILE A 119 -12.72 -4.95 4.54
C ILE A 119 -14.07 -4.38 5.03
N VAL A 120 -14.56 -4.90 6.15
CA VAL A 120 -15.82 -4.44 6.73
C VAL A 120 -15.75 -2.96 7.08
N TRP A 121 -14.70 -2.55 7.80
CA TRP A 121 -14.53 -1.14 8.17
C TRP A 121 -14.43 -0.23 6.94
N GLY A 122 -13.58 -0.58 5.96
CA GLY A 122 -13.41 0.22 4.75
C GLY A 122 -14.70 0.34 3.94
N THR A 123 -15.44 -0.76 3.78
CA THR A 123 -16.71 -0.79 3.05
C THR A 123 -17.79 0.01 3.78
N VAL A 124 -17.91 -0.16 5.10
CA VAL A 124 -18.89 0.58 5.92
C VAL A 124 -18.59 2.07 5.92
N ALA A 125 -17.33 2.45 6.13
CA ALA A 125 -16.91 3.84 6.10
C ALA A 125 -17.20 4.49 4.73
N TRP A 126 -16.89 3.79 3.65
CA TRP A 126 -17.20 4.24 2.30
C TRP A 126 -18.71 4.41 2.08
N TYR A 127 -19.53 3.44 2.50
CA TYR A 127 -20.98 3.49 2.35
C TYR A 127 -21.60 4.70 3.08
N PHE A 128 -21.10 5.02 4.29
CA PHE A 128 -21.58 6.17 5.07
C PHE A 128 -20.89 7.48 4.73
N GLY A 129 -19.94 7.49 3.79
CA GLY A 129 -19.16 8.68 3.43
C GLY A 129 -18.26 9.18 4.56
N ILE A 130 -17.82 8.28 5.45
CA ILE A 130 -16.89 8.61 6.54
C ILE A 130 -15.47 8.56 5.96
N PRO A 131 -14.71 9.67 5.97
CA PRO A 131 -13.34 9.66 5.50
C PRO A 131 -12.49 8.75 6.41
N THR A 132 -11.88 7.74 5.82
CA THR A 132 -11.05 6.78 6.53
C THR A 132 -9.77 6.52 5.75
N SER A 133 -8.74 6.03 6.44
CA SER A 133 -7.48 5.59 5.83
C SER A 133 -7.38 4.09 5.92
N GLN A 134 -7.26 3.42 4.78
CA GLN A 134 -7.04 1.98 4.73
C GLN A 134 -5.71 1.57 5.39
N SER A 135 -4.70 2.44 5.34
CA SER A 135 -3.44 2.21 6.05
C SER A 135 -3.60 2.17 7.57
N HIS A 136 -4.38 3.10 8.15
CA HIS A 136 -4.67 3.07 9.58
C HIS A 136 -5.51 1.85 9.95
N SER A 137 -6.49 1.48 9.12
CA SER A 137 -7.31 0.29 9.30
C SER A 137 -6.45 -0.99 9.28
N LEU A 138 -5.47 -1.05 8.36
CA LEU A 138 -4.53 -2.17 8.27
C LEU A 138 -3.70 -2.31 9.56
N ILE A 139 -3.07 -1.24 9.98
CA ILE A 139 -2.24 -1.22 11.19
C ILE A 139 -3.06 -1.59 12.42
N ALA A 140 -4.25 -1.01 12.59
CA ALA A 140 -5.14 -1.30 13.70
C ALA A 140 -5.64 -2.76 13.66
N GLY A 141 -6.01 -3.26 12.48
CA GLY A 141 -6.48 -4.63 12.30
C GLY A 141 -5.41 -5.66 12.63
N LEU A 142 -4.19 -5.49 12.11
CA LEU A 142 -3.06 -6.38 12.41
C LEU A 142 -2.70 -6.36 13.90
N THR A 143 -2.59 -5.17 14.48
CA THR A 143 -2.27 -4.99 15.90
C THR A 143 -3.33 -5.59 16.80
N GLY A 144 -4.61 -5.31 16.52
CA GLY A 144 -5.72 -5.86 17.30
C GLY A 144 -5.78 -7.38 17.24
N ALA A 145 -5.54 -7.97 16.07
CA ALA A 145 -5.53 -9.41 15.89
C ALA A 145 -4.36 -10.08 16.64
N ALA A 146 -3.16 -9.47 16.60
CA ALA A 146 -2.00 -9.99 17.31
C ALA A 146 -2.18 -9.92 18.84
N ILE A 147 -2.68 -8.79 19.37
CA ILE A 147 -3.00 -8.65 20.79
C ILE A 147 -4.05 -9.67 21.21
N ALA A 148 -5.12 -9.84 20.42
CA ALA A 148 -6.18 -10.80 20.73
C ALA A 148 -5.69 -12.24 20.75
N LEU A 149 -4.77 -12.60 19.86
CA LEU A 149 -4.19 -13.94 19.77
C LEU A 149 -3.25 -14.23 20.95
N GLN A 150 -2.34 -13.30 21.25
CA GLN A 150 -1.34 -13.49 22.31
C GLN A 150 -1.84 -13.12 23.72
N GLY A 151 -2.94 -12.36 23.80
CA GLY A 151 -3.45 -11.85 25.09
C GLY A 151 -2.54 -10.81 25.75
N SER A 152 -1.53 -10.28 25.04
CA SER A 152 -0.50 -9.36 25.55
C SER A 152 -0.16 -8.29 24.55
N PHE A 153 0.32 -7.14 25.03
CA PHE A 153 0.92 -6.09 24.21
C PHE A 153 2.33 -6.43 23.72
N ASP A 154 2.94 -7.52 24.22
CA ASP A 154 4.25 -7.98 23.75
C ASP A 154 4.22 -8.43 22.27
N ALA A 155 3.02 -8.72 21.77
CA ALA A 155 2.75 -8.95 20.33
C ALA A 155 3.14 -7.78 19.43
N ILE A 156 3.42 -6.60 19.99
CA ILE A 156 3.66 -5.36 19.23
C ILE A 156 5.14 -5.05 19.20
N ASN A 157 5.69 -4.90 17.99
CA ASN A 157 7.04 -4.38 17.81
C ASN A 157 7.04 -2.85 17.97
N GLY A 158 7.39 -2.37 19.17
CA GLY A 158 7.41 -0.95 19.49
C GLY A 158 8.33 -0.12 18.58
N ALA A 159 9.44 -0.69 18.10
CA ALA A 159 10.36 0.01 17.20
C ALA A 159 9.73 0.32 15.83
N GLU A 160 8.96 -0.61 15.27
CA GLU A 160 8.23 -0.39 14.02
C GLU A 160 7.04 0.57 14.23
N TRP A 161 6.35 0.47 15.37
CA TRP A 161 5.28 1.41 15.72
C TRP A 161 5.76 2.85 15.86
N ILE A 162 6.93 3.07 16.46
CA ILE A 162 7.54 4.41 16.56
C ILE A 162 7.77 4.99 15.16
N LYS A 163 8.25 4.19 14.19
CA LYS A 163 8.42 4.63 12.79
C LYS A 163 7.09 5.08 12.18
N VAL A 164 6.00 4.34 12.44
CA VAL A 164 4.66 4.67 11.94
C VAL A 164 4.17 5.99 12.54
N VAL A 165 4.22 6.14 13.86
CA VAL A 165 3.79 7.37 14.56
C VAL A 165 4.60 8.57 14.08
N TYR A 166 5.91 8.41 13.99
CA TYR A 166 6.80 9.47 13.50
C TYR A 166 6.52 9.82 12.04
N GLY A 167 6.26 8.80 11.22
CA GLY A 167 5.89 8.97 9.81
C GLY A 167 4.60 9.76 9.64
N ILE A 168 3.57 9.47 10.43
CA ILE A 168 2.28 10.19 10.41
C ILE A 168 2.46 11.66 10.80
N LEU A 169 3.16 11.94 11.89
CA LEU A 169 3.38 13.30 12.37
C LEU A 169 4.20 14.11 11.35
N LEU A 170 5.32 13.54 10.91
CA LEU A 170 6.23 14.22 10.00
C LEU A 170 5.59 14.47 8.63
N SER A 171 4.88 13.47 8.07
CA SER A 171 4.22 13.61 6.76
C SER A 171 3.11 14.66 6.80
N THR A 172 2.34 14.73 7.88
CA THR A 172 1.29 15.73 8.06
C THR A 172 1.86 17.13 8.15
N LEU A 173 2.89 17.34 8.96
CA LEU A 173 3.55 18.64 9.11
C LEU A 173 4.24 19.08 7.81
N LEU A 174 5.02 18.19 7.19
CA LEU A 174 5.70 18.50 5.93
C LEU A 174 4.70 18.74 4.80
N GLY A 175 3.65 17.92 4.69
CA GLY A 175 2.61 18.08 3.68
C GLY A 175 1.90 19.42 3.79
N PHE A 176 1.53 19.82 5.01
CA PHE A 176 0.93 21.13 5.28
C PHE A 176 1.88 22.27 4.90
N PHE A 177 3.12 22.21 5.37
CA PHE A 177 4.09 23.28 5.16
C PHE A 177 4.46 23.44 3.68
N LEU A 178 4.75 22.34 3.00
CA LEU A 178 5.08 22.34 1.58
C LEU A 178 3.88 22.75 0.71
N GLY A 179 2.67 22.32 1.06
CA GLY A 179 1.44 22.75 0.39
C GLY A 179 1.19 24.25 0.53
N TRP A 180 1.35 24.78 1.73
CA TRP A 180 1.24 26.21 1.99
C TRP A 180 2.30 27.03 1.24
N LEU A 181 3.57 26.57 1.27
CA LEU A 181 4.67 27.23 0.58
C LEU A 181 4.45 27.25 -0.94
N ASN A 182 4.04 26.10 -1.49
CA ASN A 182 3.73 25.98 -2.93
C ASN A 182 2.58 26.91 -3.33
N SER A 183 1.49 26.94 -2.55
CA SER A 183 0.35 27.84 -2.81
C SER A 183 0.77 29.31 -2.78
N LYS A 184 1.58 29.72 -1.80
CA LYS A 184 2.12 31.09 -1.73
C LYS A 184 3.06 31.42 -2.88
N ALA A 185 3.95 30.49 -3.24
CA ALA A 185 4.88 30.66 -4.35
C ALA A 185 4.14 30.85 -5.68
N LEU A 186 3.20 29.96 -5.98
CA LEU A 186 2.35 30.06 -7.17
C LEU A 186 1.53 31.35 -7.19
N GLY A 187 0.92 31.72 -6.07
CA GLY A 187 0.16 32.97 -5.97
C GLY A 187 1.01 34.22 -6.24
N ARG A 188 2.30 34.20 -5.86
CA ARG A 188 3.24 35.27 -6.11
C ARG A 188 3.73 35.33 -7.55
N VAL A 189 4.15 34.18 -8.06
CA VAL A 189 4.69 34.05 -9.42
C VAL A 189 3.61 34.36 -10.48
N CYS A 190 2.39 33.85 -10.24
CA CYS A 190 1.30 33.95 -11.21
C CYS A 190 0.43 35.20 -11.05
N ARG A 191 0.73 36.08 -10.10
CA ARG A 191 -0.09 37.26 -9.77
C ARG A 191 -0.42 38.15 -10.96
N ASN A 192 0.54 38.36 -11.86
CA ASN A 192 0.43 39.27 -13.01
C ASN A 192 0.31 38.51 -14.34
N MET A 193 0.08 37.19 -14.31
CA MET A 193 0.00 36.40 -15.53
C MET A 193 -1.41 36.41 -16.11
N ASP A 194 -1.51 36.47 -17.43
CA ASP A 194 -2.78 36.37 -18.15
C ASP A 194 -3.40 34.99 -17.95
N ARG A 195 -4.60 34.99 -17.36
CA ARG A 195 -5.33 33.75 -17.03
C ARG A 195 -5.63 32.88 -18.24
N LYS A 196 -5.86 33.48 -19.42
CA LYS A 196 -6.11 32.73 -20.66
C LYS A 196 -4.87 31.98 -21.14
N LYS A 197 -3.71 32.61 -21.05
CA LYS A 197 -2.43 32.04 -21.48
C LYS A 197 -1.95 30.92 -20.53
N THR A 198 -2.16 31.09 -19.21
CA THR A 198 -1.71 30.14 -18.20
C THR A 198 -2.67 28.96 -17.97
N SER A 199 -3.93 29.07 -18.38
CA SER A 199 -4.96 28.05 -18.15
C SER A 199 -4.56 26.67 -18.71
N ARG A 200 -3.94 26.64 -19.91
CA ARG A 200 -3.49 25.37 -20.52
C ARG A 200 -2.35 24.73 -19.74
N PHE A 201 -1.40 25.55 -19.28
CA PHE A 201 -0.27 25.09 -18.46
C PHE A 201 -0.78 24.48 -17.14
N PHE A 202 -1.64 25.19 -16.41
CA PHE A 202 -2.16 24.72 -15.12
C PHE A 202 -3.04 23.47 -15.26
N ARG A 203 -3.76 23.32 -16.37
CA ARG A 203 -4.48 22.07 -16.66
C ARG A 203 -3.54 20.87 -16.73
N TRP A 204 -2.45 20.99 -17.49
CA TRP A 204 -1.48 19.89 -17.61
C TRP A 204 -0.68 19.69 -16.32
N ALA A 205 -0.31 20.75 -15.62
CA ALA A 205 0.35 20.65 -14.32
C ALA A 205 -0.53 19.89 -13.30
N GLN A 206 -1.84 20.13 -13.32
CA GLN A 206 -2.78 19.43 -12.46
C GLN A 206 -2.93 17.94 -12.83
N VAL A 207 -2.98 17.61 -14.12
CA VAL A 207 -2.98 16.21 -14.58
C VAL A 207 -1.68 15.52 -14.16
N ALA A 208 -0.53 16.15 -14.36
CA ALA A 208 0.76 15.61 -13.93
C ALA A 208 0.84 15.43 -12.40
N SER A 209 0.31 16.38 -11.63
CA SER A 209 0.22 16.27 -10.16
C SER A 209 -0.67 15.10 -9.74
N GLY A 210 -1.84 14.94 -10.36
CA GLY A 210 -2.73 13.79 -10.09
C GLY A 210 -2.08 12.45 -10.42
N ALA A 211 -1.36 12.37 -11.55
CA ALA A 211 -0.57 11.19 -11.92
C ALA A 211 0.53 10.89 -10.88
N GLY A 212 1.24 11.93 -10.41
CA GLY A 212 2.25 11.79 -9.36
C GLY A 212 1.67 11.32 -8.03
N VAL A 213 0.50 11.83 -7.64
CA VAL A 213 -0.20 11.37 -6.42
C VAL A 213 -0.63 9.92 -6.56
N ALA A 214 -1.20 9.52 -7.70
CA ALA A 214 -1.58 8.12 -7.95
C ALA A 214 -0.35 7.19 -7.96
N PHE A 215 0.77 7.62 -8.55
CA PHE A 215 2.02 6.87 -8.52
C PHE A 215 2.52 6.64 -7.09
N MET A 216 2.53 7.68 -6.26
CA MET A 216 2.97 7.59 -4.86
C MET A 216 1.99 6.79 -4.01
N HIS A 217 0.67 6.84 -4.29
CA HIS A 217 -0.33 6.00 -3.65
C HIS A 217 -0.02 4.51 -3.91
N GLY A 218 0.14 4.12 -5.17
CA GLY A 218 0.52 2.74 -5.53
C GLY A 218 1.84 2.31 -4.87
N ALA A 219 2.85 3.19 -4.87
CA ALA A 219 4.15 2.92 -4.25
C ALA A 219 4.06 2.66 -2.74
N GLN A 220 3.26 3.44 -2.03
CA GLN A 220 3.17 3.33 -0.56
C GLN A 220 2.17 2.26 -0.12
N ASP A 221 0.95 2.32 -0.61
CA ASP A 221 -0.11 1.42 -0.15
C ASP A 221 0.05 0.02 -0.74
N GLY A 222 0.48 -0.06 -2.00
CA GLY A 222 0.84 -1.35 -2.59
C GLY A 222 1.90 -2.11 -1.80
N GLN A 223 2.94 -1.43 -1.32
CA GLN A 223 3.97 -2.06 -0.48
C GLN A 223 3.42 -2.53 0.87
N LYS A 224 2.48 -1.82 1.49
CA LYS A 224 1.87 -2.25 2.76
C LYS A 224 1.16 -3.59 2.60
N PHE A 225 0.31 -3.70 1.59
CA PHE A 225 -0.44 -4.94 1.34
C PHE A 225 0.44 -6.07 0.81
N MET A 226 1.47 -5.74 0.04
CA MET A 226 2.51 -6.70 -0.35
C MET A 226 3.25 -7.25 0.88
N GLY A 227 3.53 -6.41 1.88
CA GLY A 227 4.10 -6.82 3.17
C GLY A 227 3.20 -7.79 3.93
N VAL A 228 1.87 -7.56 3.92
CA VAL A 228 0.90 -8.49 4.50
C VAL A 228 0.87 -9.82 3.76
N LEU A 229 0.88 -9.80 2.42
CA LEU A 229 0.90 -11.05 1.65
C LEU A 229 2.20 -11.82 1.85
N LEU A 230 3.33 -11.14 2.01
CA LEU A 230 4.59 -11.75 2.42
C LEU A 230 4.46 -12.39 3.81
N LEU A 231 3.82 -11.72 4.76
CA LEU A 231 3.56 -12.26 6.09
C LEU A 231 2.71 -13.52 6.03
N VAL A 232 1.63 -13.54 5.23
CA VAL A 232 0.80 -14.74 4.97
C VAL A 232 1.65 -15.91 4.51
N ILE A 233 2.52 -15.67 3.52
CA ILE A 233 3.38 -16.72 2.94
C ILE A 233 4.43 -17.20 3.95
N CYS A 234 5.03 -16.31 4.72
CA CYS A 234 6.02 -16.69 5.73
C CYS A 234 5.38 -17.50 6.86
N LEU A 235 4.23 -17.09 7.38
CA LEU A 235 3.50 -17.82 8.39
C LEU A 235 3.07 -19.22 7.90
N SER A 236 2.64 -19.35 6.65
CA SER A 236 2.28 -20.66 6.08
C SER A 236 3.47 -21.63 5.98
N ASN A 237 4.69 -21.09 5.91
CA ASN A 237 5.94 -21.86 5.89
C ASN A 237 6.59 -22.01 7.28
N GLY A 238 5.90 -21.64 8.36
CA GLY A 238 6.42 -21.70 9.73
C GLY A 238 7.56 -20.73 10.02
N ARG A 239 7.63 -19.63 9.30
CA ARG A 239 8.66 -18.58 9.48
C ARG A 239 8.08 -17.36 10.18
N GLU A 240 8.61 -17.05 11.33
CA GLU A 240 8.17 -15.89 12.15
C GLU A 240 8.86 -14.58 11.77
N ASN A 241 10.01 -14.64 11.09
CA ASN A 241 10.84 -13.47 10.79
C ASN A 241 11.05 -13.26 9.29
N ALA A 242 10.93 -12.00 8.85
CA ALA A 242 11.29 -11.57 7.49
C ALA A 242 12.81 -11.45 7.27
N SER A 243 13.62 -11.66 8.30
CA SER A 243 15.07 -11.53 8.18
C SER A 243 15.61 -12.50 7.12
N GLY A 244 16.17 -11.96 6.05
CA GLY A 244 16.70 -12.75 4.93
C GLY A 244 15.65 -13.24 3.93
N VAL A 245 14.38 -12.80 3.99
CA VAL A 245 13.38 -13.08 2.94
C VAL A 245 13.40 -11.95 1.93
N GLY A 246 13.80 -12.27 0.69
CA GLY A 246 13.73 -11.35 -0.43
C GLY A 246 12.29 -11.20 -0.94
N MET A 247 12.00 -10.07 -1.56
CA MET A 247 10.71 -9.81 -2.15
C MET A 247 10.60 -10.53 -3.51
N PRO A 248 9.75 -11.57 -3.65
CA PRO A 248 9.66 -12.31 -4.92
C PRO A 248 9.07 -11.43 -6.02
N VAL A 249 9.65 -11.48 -7.22
CA VAL A 249 9.19 -10.69 -8.38
C VAL A 249 7.72 -11.00 -8.73
N TRP A 250 7.31 -12.26 -8.63
CA TRP A 250 5.92 -12.64 -8.89
C TRP A 250 4.92 -11.99 -7.92
N LEU A 251 5.31 -11.85 -6.64
CA LEU A 251 4.50 -11.19 -5.62
C LEU A 251 4.34 -9.70 -5.92
N LEU A 252 5.44 -9.06 -6.31
CA LEU A 252 5.46 -7.68 -6.74
C LEU A 252 4.53 -7.45 -7.95
N LEU A 253 4.62 -8.30 -8.97
CA LEU A 253 3.77 -8.22 -10.17
C LEU A 253 2.29 -8.44 -9.83
N LEU A 254 1.99 -9.44 -9.00
CA LEU A 254 0.62 -9.72 -8.55
C LEU A 254 0.02 -8.52 -7.81
N CYS A 255 0.70 -8.01 -6.80
CA CYS A 255 0.21 -6.86 -6.02
C CYS A 255 0.09 -5.60 -6.87
N SER A 256 1.06 -5.35 -7.78
CA SER A 256 0.99 -4.20 -8.69
C SER A 256 -0.21 -4.27 -9.63
N LEU A 257 -0.52 -5.46 -10.14
CA LEU A 257 -1.68 -5.68 -11.00
C LEU A 257 -2.98 -5.43 -10.22
N VAL A 258 -3.09 -6.01 -9.02
CA VAL A 258 -4.32 -5.92 -8.21
C VAL A 258 -4.60 -4.48 -7.77
N ILE A 259 -3.59 -3.73 -7.31
CA ILE A 259 -3.79 -2.32 -6.90
C ILE A 259 -4.08 -1.40 -8.10
N GLY A 260 -3.60 -1.77 -9.29
CA GLY A 260 -3.92 -1.04 -10.52
C GLY A 260 -5.35 -1.30 -11.00
N ILE A 261 -5.91 -2.47 -10.72
CA ILE A 261 -7.29 -2.83 -11.11
C ILE A 261 -8.33 -2.26 -10.14
N GLY A 262 -8.03 -2.25 -8.83
CA GLY A 262 -8.92 -1.68 -7.79
C GLY A 262 -9.01 -0.18 -7.90
#